data_b42f00b33fc77985b596067964ad1956
#
_entry.id   b42f00b33fc77985b596067964ad1956
#
_cell.length_a   1.000
_cell.length_b   1.000
_cell.length_c   1.000
_cell.angle_alpha   90.00
_cell.angle_beta   90.00
_cell.angle_gamma   90.00
#
_symmetry.space_group_name_H-M   'P 1'
#
loop_
_entity.id
_entity.type
_entity.pdbx_description
1 polymer ?
#
loop_
_entity_poly.entity_id
_entity_poly.type
_entity_poly.pdbx_seq_one_letter_code
_entity_poly.pdbx_strand_id
1 'polypeptide(L)'
;MPNWVFNTLTIQGNKSEVDSIKTRLNQPFTKIENNWDTEKWELVEGEYTYSNPVFCFHNIYNHIEDGVDVETYMSQRDHSQDLQEVLKYKGNNWYEWNIRNWGTKWDVPVNDNDNYSDTQLVEHKSEGEDQWLIYRFDTAWSPPVPAMQKLSKLVPNCVVTLSYEEEQGWGGEIEFVRGEITAESDYDSKCHDCDETNNIDYCEECGSSVCLSCKATQDEGICDHDSE
;
A
#
# COMPACT_ATOMS: atom_id res chain seq x y z
N MET A 1 6.29 2.00 16.45
CA MET A 1 6.09 1.15 15.25
C MET A 1 5.07 1.86 14.38
N PRO A 2 5.09 1.74 13.07
CA PRO A 2 3.98 2.25 12.27
C PRO A 2 2.76 1.36 12.48
N ASN A 3 1.56 1.93 12.37
CA ASN A 3 0.37 1.14 12.12
C ASN A 3 0.46 0.57 10.71
N TRP A 4 0.06 -0.66 10.54
CA TRP A 4 0.08 -1.33 9.26
C TRP A 4 -1.28 -1.28 8.59
N VAL A 5 -1.26 -1.11 7.27
CA VAL A 5 -2.43 -1.21 6.40
C VAL A 5 -2.25 -2.45 5.53
N PHE A 6 -3.15 -3.39 5.65
CA PHE A 6 -3.21 -4.62 4.86
C PHE A 6 -3.90 -4.34 3.55
N ASN A 7 -3.21 -4.58 2.44
CA ASN A 7 -3.71 -4.25 1.12
C ASN A 7 -3.93 -5.50 0.27
N THR A 8 -5.04 -5.52 -0.44
CA THR A 8 -5.30 -6.46 -1.54
C THR A 8 -5.49 -5.66 -2.83
N LEU A 9 -4.57 -5.84 -3.76
CA LEU A 9 -4.59 -5.19 -5.07
C LEU A 9 -5.07 -6.19 -6.12
N THR A 10 -6.13 -5.86 -6.84
CA THR A 10 -6.61 -6.60 -8.00
C THR A 10 -6.38 -5.79 -9.27
N ILE A 11 -5.77 -6.40 -10.29
CA ILE A 11 -5.64 -5.83 -11.64
C ILE A 11 -6.39 -6.75 -12.58
N GLN A 12 -7.47 -6.24 -13.19
CA GLN A 12 -8.33 -7.00 -14.09
C GLN A 12 -8.37 -6.36 -15.48
N GLY A 13 -8.18 -7.15 -16.52
CA GLY A 13 -8.29 -6.68 -17.90
C GLY A 13 -7.75 -7.66 -18.91
N ASN A 14 -7.43 -7.14 -20.11
CA ASN A 14 -6.95 -8.00 -21.18
C ASN A 14 -5.59 -8.62 -20.87
N LYS A 15 -5.38 -9.83 -21.40
CA LYS A 15 -4.18 -10.64 -21.19
C LYS A 15 -2.87 -9.88 -21.45
N SER A 16 -2.82 -9.07 -22.50
CA SER A 16 -1.57 -8.40 -22.92
C SER A 16 -1.12 -7.37 -21.89
N GLU A 17 -2.03 -6.56 -21.36
CA GLU A 17 -1.70 -5.54 -20.36
C GLU A 17 -1.40 -6.18 -19.00
N VAL A 18 -2.17 -7.21 -18.62
CA VAL A 18 -1.97 -7.93 -17.36
C VAL A 18 -0.62 -8.65 -17.34
N ASP A 19 -0.23 -9.34 -18.42
CA ASP A 19 1.09 -9.98 -18.51
C ASP A 19 2.23 -8.94 -18.55
N SER A 20 2.02 -7.82 -19.24
CA SER A 20 3.01 -6.73 -19.31
C SER A 20 3.26 -6.11 -17.94
N ILE A 21 2.18 -5.79 -17.20
CA ILE A 21 2.33 -5.17 -15.88
C ILE A 21 2.92 -6.16 -14.88
N LYS A 22 2.53 -7.44 -14.90
CA LYS A 22 3.16 -8.47 -14.09
C LYS A 22 4.68 -8.52 -14.30
N THR A 23 5.11 -8.50 -15.56
CA THR A 23 6.52 -8.49 -15.93
C THR A 23 7.22 -7.24 -15.41
N ARG A 24 6.60 -6.05 -15.54
CA ARG A 24 7.14 -4.79 -15.03
C ARG A 24 7.29 -4.81 -13.51
N LEU A 25 6.26 -5.27 -12.79
CA LEU A 25 6.29 -5.32 -11.32
C LEU A 25 7.37 -6.28 -10.77
N ASN A 26 7.74 -7.29 -11.55
CA ASN A 26 8.77 -8.27 -11.21
C ASN A 26 10.18 -7.92 -11.73
N GLN A 27 10.38 -6.74 -12.31
CA GLN A 27 11.70 -6.36 -12.82
C GLN A 27 12.71 -6.17 -11.69
N PRO A 28 13.96 -6.62 -11.89
CA PRO A 28 15.02 -6.33 -10.94
C PRO A 28 15.33 -4.83 -10.88
N PHE A 29 15.72 -4.34 -9.72
CA PHE A 29 16.19 -2.97 -9.56
C PHE A 29 17.31 -2.89 -8.52
N THR A 30 18.16 -1.89 -8.67
CA THR A 30 19.29 -1.68 -7.77
C THR A 30 18.87 -0.77 -6.63
N LYS A 31 19.09 -1.22 -5.39
CA LYS A 31 18.85 -0.40 -4.21
C LYS A 31 19.96 0.63 -3.99
N ILE A 32 19.65 1.62 -3.18
CA ILE A 32 20.58 2.68 -2.78
C ILE A 32 21.32 2.23 -1.52
N GLU A 33 22.63 2.38 -1.55
CA GLU A 33 23.51 2.13 -0.40
C GLU A 33 24.39 3.35 -0.10
N ASN A 34 24.79 3.49 1.16
CA ASN A 34 25.79 4.51 1.52
C ASN A 34 27.18 3.97 1.22
N ASN A 35 27.89 4.65 0.35
CA ASN A 35 29.30 4.38 0.13
C ASN A 35 30.12 5.01 1.27
N TRP A 36 30.57 4.18 2.22
CA TRP A 36 31.28 4.61 3.42
C TRP A 36 32.66 5.25 3.14
N ASP A 37 33.25 4.99 1.97
CA ASP A 37 34.54 5.58 1.57
C ASP A 37 34.38 7.01 1.06
N THR A 38 33.26 7.30 0.40
CA THR A 38 32.96 8.61 -0.19
C THR A 38 31.94 9.40 0.64
N GLU A 39 31.32 8.78 1.65
CA GLU A 39 30.20 9.31 2.46
C GLU A 39 29.00 9.75 1.58
N LYS A 40 28.80 9.10 0.44
CA LYS A 40 27.70 9.39 -0.50
C LYS A 40 26.76 8.21 -0.66
N TRP A 41 25.52 8.54 -0.94
CA TRP A 41 24.51 7.57 -1.34
C TRP A 41 24.63 7.29 -2.84
N GLU A 42 24.71 6.04 -3.19
CA GLU A 42 24.92 5.59 -4.57
C GLU A 42 24.02 4.39 -4.91
N LEU A 43 23.71 4.23 -6.20
CA LEU A 43 23.14 2.98 -6.72
C LEU A 43 24.28 1.98 -6.87
N VAL A 44 24.17 0.85 -6.19
CA VAL A 44 25.23 -0.15 -6.14
C VAL A 44 24.73 -1.49 -6.68
N GLU A 45 25.39 -1.99 -7.71
CA GLU A 45 25.08 -3.27 -8.35
C GLU A 45 25.52 -4.48 -7.53
N GLY A 46 25.12 -5.67 -7.96
CA GLY A 46 25.51 -6.93 -7.35
C GLY A 46 24.54 -7.39 -6.25
N GLU A 47 25.04 -7.63 -5.06
CA GLU A 47 24.22 -8.10 -3.92
C GLU A 47 23.15 -7.11 -3.47
N TYR A 48 23.29 -5.84 -3.86
CA TYR A 48 22.32 -4.77 -3.60
C TYR A 48 21.25 -4.65 -4.67
N THR A 49 21.20 -5.58 -5.60
CA THR A 49 20.16 -5.63 -6.63
C THR A 49 19.05 -6.59 -6.20
N TYR A 50 17.83 -6.08 -6.15
CA TYR A 50 16.65 -6.92 -5.99
C TYR A 50 16.35 -7.60 -7.33
N SER A 51 16.59 -8.91 -7.38
CA SER A 51 16.62 -9.64 -8.67
C SER A 51 15.24 -9.97 -9.21
N ASN A 52 14.28 -10.26 -8.34
CA ASN A 52 12.94 -10.70 -8.75
C ASN A 52 11.90 -10.31 -7.69
N PRO A 53 11.61 -9.02 -7.47
CA PRO A 53 10.55 -8.62 -6.57
C PRO A 53 9.22 -9.16 -7.09
N VAL A 54 8.39 -9.70 -6.20
CA VAL A 54 7.03 -10.14 -6.58
C VAL A 54 6.19 -8.93 -6.98
N PHE A 55 6.33 -7.85 -6.20
CA PHE A 55 5.66 -6.57 -6.37
C PHE A 55 6.47 -5.50 -5.64
N CYS A 56 6.60 -4.31 -6.19
CA CYS A 56 7.14 -3.15 -5.49
C CYS A 56 6.69 -1.85 -6.14
N PHE A 57 6.62 -0.77 -5.36
CA PHE A 57 6.27 0.56 -5.85
C PHE A 57 7.38 1.15 -6.71
N HIS A 58 8.63 0.79 -6.44
CA HIS A 58 9.77 1.21 -7.26
C HIS A 58 9.57 0.88 -8.74
N ASN A 59 9.00 -0.30 -9.06
CA ASN A 59 8.72 -0.73 -10.42
C ASN A 59 7.44 -0.12 -11.02
N ILE A 60 6.60 0.53 -10.22
CA ILE A 60 5.50 1.36 -10.72
C ILE A 60 6.04 2.73 -11.14
N TYR A 61 6.70 3.42 -10.21
CA TYR A 61 7.27 4.75 -10.42
C TYR A 61 8.33 5.03 -9.35
N ASN A 62 9.50 5.49 -9.77
CA ASN A 62 10.62 5.75 -8.88
C ASN A 62 11.16 7.17 -9.01
N HIS A 63 12.00 7.59 -8.05
CA HIS A 63 12.53 8.94 -7.97
C HIS A 63 13.43 9.31 -9.16
N ILE A 64 14.10 8.33 -9.78
CA ILE A 64 14.96 8.56 -10.96
C ILE A 64 14.10 8.90 -12.18
N GLU A 65 12.98 8.19 -12.38
CA GLU A 65 12.00 8.50 -13.43
C GLU A 65 11.39 9.90 -13.25
N ASP A 66 11.28 10.38 -11.99
CA ASP A 66 10.84 11.74 -11.64
C ASP A 66 11.95 12.80 -11.79
N GLY A 67 13.15 12.41 -12.16
CA GLY A 67 14.31 13.29 -12.34
C GLY A 67 14.96 13.74 -11.02
N VAL A 68 14.68 13.02 -9.92
CA VAL A 68 15.30 13.26 -8.61
C VAL A 68 16.53 12.37 -8.49
N ASP A 69 17.69 12.98 -8.33
CA ASP A 69 18.94 12.25 -8.15
C ASP A 69 19.03 11.57 -6.77
N VAL A 70 19.91 10.58 -6.64
CA VAL A 70 20.08 9.78 -5.43
C VAL A 70 20.45 10.64 -4.22
N GLU A 71 21.33 11.64 -4.39
CA GLU A 71 21.79 12.50 -3.29
C GLU A 71 20.64 13.34 -2.73
N THR A 72 19.81 13.92 -3.60
CA THR A 72 18.62 14.67 -3.23
C THR A 72 17.59 13.76 -2.55
N TYR A 73 17.32 12.58 -3.12
CA TYR A 73 16.37 11.62 -2.58
C TYR A 73 16.79 11.12 -1.19
N MET A 74 18.07 10.84 -0.96
CA MET A 74 18.59 10.36 0.32
C MET A 74 18.93 11.47 1.31
N SER A 75 18.74 12.76 0.93
CA SER A 75 18.95 13.87 1.84
C SER A 75 18.07 13.77 3.09
N GLN A 76 18.57 14.28 4.20
CA GLN A 76 17.82 14.30 5.45
C GLN A 76 16.66 15.29 5.36
N ARG A 77 15.53 14.91 5.97
CA ARG A 77 14.41 15.82 6.16
C ARG A 77 14.83 16.98 7.07
N ASP A 78 14.59 18.20 6.62
CA ASP A 78 14.76 19.37 7.48
C ASP A 78 13.62 19.44 8.51
N HIS A 79 13.91 19.01 9.73
CA HIS A 79 12.97 19.04 10.85
C HIS A 79 12.80 20.43 11.47
N SER A 80 13.56 21.42 11.02
CA SER A 80 13.51 22.79 11.55
C SER A 80 12.36 23.63 10.97
N GLN A 81 11.70 23.13 9.92
CA GLN A 81 10.64 23.87 9.24
C GLN A 81 9.27 23.62 9.86
N ASP A 82 8.48 24.69 10.02
CA ASP A 82 7.09 24.63 10.44
C ASP A 82 6.27 23.72 9.50
N LEU A 83 5.35 22.94 10.07
CA LEU A 83 4.47 22.03 9.34
C LEU A 83 3.77 22.69 8.13
N GLN A 84 3.48 23.99 8.24
CA GLN A 84 2.89 24.78 7.14
C GLN A 84 3.89 25.07 6.00
N GLU A 85 5.17 25.14 6.29
CA GLU A 85 6.22 25.27 5.26
C GLU A 85 6.53 23.91 4.63
N VAL A 86 6.51 22.82 5.40
CA VAL A 86 6.67 21.44 4.89
C VAL A 86 5.59 21.10 3.86
N LEU A 87 4.36 21.57 4.05
CA LEU A 87 3.26 21.40 3.07
C LEU A 87 3.46 22.27 1.81
N LYS A 88 4.24 23.35 1.89
CA LYS A 88 4.62 24.18 0.73
C LYS A 88 5.89 23.68 0.04
N TYR A 89 6.79 23.03 0.77
CA TYR A 89 7.99 22.46 0.22
C TYR A 89 7.64 21.14 -0.47
N LYS A 90 7.77 21.14 -1.78
CA LYS A 90 7.81 19.90 -2.57
C LYS A 90 9.19 19.27 -2.36
N GLY A 91 9.47 18.83 -1.12
CA GLY A 91 10.69 18.12 -0.80
C GLY A 91 10.84 16.88 -1.66
N ASN A 92 12.07 16.63 -2.10
CA ASN A 92 12.41 15.48 -2.92
C ASN A 92 13.24 14.45 -2.12
N ASN A 93 13.36 14.62 -0.79
CA ASN A 93 13.93 13.56 0.03
C ASN A 93 13.00 12.34 0.05
N TRP A 94 13.54 11.16 0.32
CA TRP A 94 12.84 9.88 0.23
C TRP A 94 11.49 9.85 0.94
N TYR A 95 11.40 10.45 2.13
CA TYR A 95 10.16 10.45 2.91
C TYR A 95 9.05 11.25 2.24
N GLU A 96 9.33 12.51 1.88
CA GLU A 96 8.35 13.40 1.27
C GLU A 96 8.02 12.98 -0.16
N TRP A 97 9.02 12.46 -0.89
CA TRP A 97 8.84 11.93 -2.22
C TRP A 97 7.94 10.67 -2.20
N ASN A 98 8.20 9.72 -1.31
CA ASN A 98 7.42 8.49 -1.17
C ASN A 98 5.96 8.79 -0.79
N ILE A 99 5.72 9.62 0.23
CA ILE A 99 4.36 10.03 0.62
C ILE A 99 3.62 10.68 -0.56
N ARG A 100 4.27 11.56 -1.29
CA ARG A 100 3.65 12.25 -2.43
C ARG A 100 3.39 11.31 -3.61
N ASN A 101 4.30 10.40 -3.90
CA ASN A 101 4.27 9.58 -5.10
C ASN A 101 3.72 8.17 -4.90
N TRP A 102 3.89 7.60 -3.73
CA TRP A 102 3.37 6.28 -3.39
C TRP A 102 2.18 6.34 -2.42
N GLY A 103 2.07 7.39 -1.60
CA GLY A 103 1.04 7.53 -0.55
C GLY A 103 1.43 6.88 0.77
N THR A 104 2.59 6.24 0.86
CA THR A 104 3.08 5.54 2.04
C THR A 104 4.55 5.85 2.29
N LYS A 105 5.02 5.58 3.51
CA LYS A 105 6.38 5.92 3.94
C LYS A 105 7.45 5.11 3.21
N TRP A 106 7.25 3.82 3.07
CA TRP A 106 8.21 2.87 2.52
C TRP A 106 7.66 2.13 1.31
N ASP A 107 8.54 1.56 0.51
CA ASP A 107 8.16 0.50 -0.41
C ASP A 107 7.74 -0.75 0.37
N VAL A 108 7.09 -1.68 -0.30
CA VAL A 108 6.77 -2.99 0.29
C VAL A 108 8.05 -3.82 0.44
N PRO A 109 8.09 -4.81 1.35
CA PRO A 109 9.18 -5.78 1.42
C PRO A 109 9.36 -6.50 0.08
N VAL A 110 10.61 -6.54 -0.42
CA VAL A 110 10.90 -7.05 -1.77
C VAL A 110 11.75 -8.31 -1.80
N ASN A 111 12.23 -8.77 -0.65
CA ASN A 111 13.03 -9.99 -0.52
C ASN A 111 12.65 -10.81 0.72
N ASP A 112 13.04 -12.10 0.72
CA ASP A 112 12.74 -13.07 1.78
C ASP A 112 13.36 -12.74 3.15
N ASN A 113 14.27 -11.76 3.22
CA ASN A 113 14.93 -11.33 4.45
C ASN A 113 14.23 -10.14 5.12
N ASP A 114 13.23 -9.53 4.45
CA ASP A 114 12.43 -8.47 5.04
C ASP A 114 11.42 -9.09 6.01
N ASN A 115 11.62 -8.85 7.31
CA ASN A 115 10.80 -9.42 8.39
C ASN A 115 9.40 -8.78 8.51
N TYR A 116 9.00 -7.97 7.57
CA TYR A 116 7.74 -7.25 7.56
C TYR A 116 6.88 -7.78 6.44
N SER A 117 5.86 -8.51 6.74
CA SER A 117 4.83 -9.01 5.86
C SER A 117 5.25 -9.78 4.59
N ASP A 118 4.38 -10.63 4.19
CA ASP A 118 4.50 -11.47 3.00
C ASP A 118 3.92 -10.76 1.78
N THR A 119 4.70 -9.92 1.09
CA THR A 119 4.30 -9.42 -0.24
C THR A 119 4.16 -10.60 -1.19
N GLN A 120 2.92 -10.87 -1.65
CA GLN A 120 2.58 -12.09 -2.38
C GLN A 120 1.77 -11.81 -3.64
N LEU A 121 2.08 -12.55 -4.71
CA LEU A 121 1.11 -12.79 -5.80
C LEU A 121 0.21 -13.96 -5.37
N VAL A 122 -1.00 -13.64 -4.92
CA VAL A 122 -1.94 -14.63 -4.38
C VAL A 122 -2.62 -15.41 -5.51
N GLU A 123 -2.95 -14.72 -6.60
CA GLU A 123 -3.67 -15.33 -7.72
C GLU A 123 -3.26 -14.71 -9.05
N HIS A 124 -3.16 -15.59 -10.06
CA HIS A 124 -3.09 -15.19 -11.46
C HIS A 124 -4.02 -16.14 -12.25
N LYS A 125 -5.18 -15.64 -12.62
CA LYS A 125 -6.20 -16.44 -13.32
C LYS A 125 -6.62 -15.82 -14.63
N SER A 126 -7.22 -16.64 -15.50
CA SER A 126 -7.76 -16.24 -16.80
C SER A 126 -9.17 -16.79 -16.95
N GLU A 127 -10.07 -15.98 -17.50
CA GLU A 127 -11.42 -16.39 -17.88
C GLU A 127 -11.77 -15.73 -19.23
N GLY A 128 -11.82 -16.54 -20.30
CA GLY A 128 -11.96 -16.02 -21.65
C GLY A 128 -10.76 -15.16 -22.07
N GLU A 129 -11.01 -13.89 -22.42
CA GLU A 129 -9.99 -12.92 -22.80
C GLU A 129 -9.49 -12.10 -21.61
N ASP A 130 -10.17 -12.15 -20.47
CA ASP A 130 -9.81 -11.42 -19.28
C ASP A 130 -8.86 -12.20 -18.39
N GLN A 131 -8.00 -11.46 -17.72
CA GLN A 131 -7.08 -11.96 -16.71
C GLN A 131 -7.16 -11.12 -15.43
N TRP A 132 -6.80 -11.77 -14.32
CA TRP A 132 -6.70 -11.15 -13.01
C TRP A 132 -5.34 -11.45 -12.39
N LEU A 133 -4.72 -10.40 -11.80
CA LEU A 133 -3.63 -10.53 -10.84
C LEU A 133 -4.12 -10.04 -9.50
N ILE A 134 -3.88 -10.82 -8.45
CA ILE A 134 -4.21 -10.43 -7.08
C ILE A 134 -2.93 -10.48 -6.26
N TYR A 135 -2.54 -9.31 -5.73
CA TYR A 135 -1.41 -9.15 -4.82
C TYR A 135 -1.90 -8.83 -3.41
N ARG A 136 -1.17 -9.31 -2.39
CA ARG A 136 -1.29 -8.87 -1.01
C ARG A 136 0.02 -8.30 -0.54
N PHE A 137 -0.04 -7.20 0.19
CA PHE A 137 1.12 -6.52 0.76
C PHE A 137 0.67 -5.53 1.84
N ASP A 138 1.60 -5.16 2.71
CA ASP A 138 1.34 -4.21 3.78
C ASP A 138 2.03 -2.88 3.52
N THR A 139 1.41 -1.80 3.98
CA THR A 139 1.96 -0.45 3.88
C THR A 139 1.95 0.26 5.24
N ALA A 140 2.90 1.17 5.43
CA ALA A 140 3.02 1.93 6.66
C ALA A 140 2.08 3.14 6.66
N TRP A 141 1.14 3.19 7.63
CA TRP A 141 0.26 4.29 7.99
C TRP A 141 -0.91 4.60 7.05
N SER A 142 -0.81 4.28 5.78
CA SER A 142 -1.83 4.65 4.79
C SER A 142 -1.84 3.72 3.58
N PRO A 143 -2.99 3.54 2.91
CA PRO A 143 -3.06 2.84 1.64
C PRO A 143 -2.30 3.61 0.55
N PRO A 144 -1.69 2.92 -0.43
CA PRO A 144 -0.81 3.52 -1.43
C PRO A 144 -1.59 4.12 -2.62
N VAL A 145 -2.56 4.98 -2.37
CA VAL A 145 -3.47 5.55 -3.40
C VAL A 145 -2.72 6.21 -4.56
N PRO A 146 -1.70 7.09 -4.35
CA PRO A 146 -0.97 7.69 -5.46
C PRO A 146 -0.20 6.68 -6.32
N ALA A 147 0.32 5.59 -5.73
CA ALA A 147 0.96 4.53 -6.50
C ALA A 147 -0.06 3.78 -7.37
N MET A 148 -1.26 3.50 -6.85
CA MET A 148 -2.33 2.83 -7.61
C MET A 148 -2.86 3.70 -8.76
N GLN A 149 -2.97 5.00 -8.57
CA GLN A 149 -3.28 5.93 -9.65
C GLN A 149 -2.23 5.88 -10.78
N LYS A 150 -0.94 5.82 -10.43
CA LYS A 150 0.14 5.67 -11.42
C LYS A 150 0.10 4.30 -12.09
N LEU A 151 -0.12 3.24 -11.32
CA LEU A 151 -0.26 1.87 -11.84
C LEU A 151 -1.38 1.78 -12.88
N SER A 152 -2.56 2.35 -12.60
CA SER A 152 -3.70 2.31 -13.52
C SER A 152 -3.47 3.09 -14.82
N LYS A 153 -2.55 4.07 -14.83
CA LYS A 153 -2.09 4.73 -16.07
C LYS A 153 -1.22 3.82 -16.95
N LEU A 154 -0.48 2.89 -16.34
CA LEU A 154 0.34 1.92 -17.07
C LEU A 154 -0.51 0.83 -17.75
N VAL A 155 -1.73 0.62 -17.28
CA VAL A 155 -2.67 -0.40 -17.78
C VAL A 155 -4.03 0.24 -18.09
N PRO A 156 -4.12 1.11 -19.10
CA PRO A 156 -5.28 1.99 -19.32
C PRO A 156 -6.57 1.27 -19.72
N ASN A 157 -6.51 -0.02 -20.09
CA ASN A 157 -7.68 -0.85 -20.38
C ASN A 157 -7.95 -1.90 -19.31
N CYS A 158 -7.28 -1.79 -18.15
CA CYS A 158 -7.56 -2.59 -16.96
C CYS A 158 -8.29 -1.76 -15.91
N VAL A 159 -9.03 -2.46 -15.06
CA VAL A 159 -9.51 -1.94 -13.78
C VAL A 159 -8.51 -2.33 -12.71
N VAL A 160 -8.11 -1.38 -11.90
CA VAL A 160 -7.22 -1.56 -10.75
C VAL A 160 -8.04 -1.31 -9.50
N THR A 161 -8.22 -2.30 -8.64
CA THR A 161 -8.97 -2.21 -7.39
C THR A 161 -8.05 -2.42 -6.21
N LEU A 162 -8.06 -1.50 -5.26
CA LEU A 162 -7.34 -1.57 -3.99
C LEU A 162 -8.34 -1.71 -2.86
N SER A 163 -8.39 -2.87 -2.21
CA SER A 163 -9.07 -3.05 -0.93
C SER A 163 -8.04 -2.97 0.18
N TYR A 164 -8.32 -2.24 1.25
CA TYR A 164 -7.37 -2.02 2.34
C TYR A 164 -8.06 -2.02 3.70
N GLU A 165 -7.31 -2.44 4.71
CA GLU A 165 -7.74 -2.45 6.11
C GLU A 165 -6.57 -2.14 7.02
N GLU A 166 -6.76 -1.25 7.98
CA GLU A 166 -5.76 -0.88 8.97
C GLU A 166 -5.95 -1.67 10.26
N GLU A 167 -4.89 -1.86 11.03
CA GLU A 167 -4.87 -2.66 12.27
C GLU A 167 -5.96 -2.29 13.28
N GLN A 168 -6.47 -1.05 13.25
CA GLN A 168 -7.56 -0.58 14.14
C GLN A 168 -8.94 -0.84 13.54
N GLY A 169 -9.04 -1.48 12.36
CA GLY A 169 -10.27 -1.94 11.76
C GLY A 169 -10.98 -0.95 10.83
N TRP A 170 -10.40 0.23 10.55
CA TRP A 170 -10.90 1.08 9.47
C TRP A 170 -10.33 0.61 8.11
N GLY A 171 -11.04 0.90 7.05
CA GLY A 171 -10.59 0.48 5.72
C GLY A 171 -11.51 0.94 4.62
N GLY A 172 -11.31 0.35 3.42
CA GLY A 172 -12.13 0.71 2.27
C GLY A 172 -11.72 -0.02 1.01
N GLU A 173 -12.36 0.37 -0.08
CA GLU A 173 -12.05 -0.07 -1.42
C GLU A 173 -12.07 1.10 -2.38
N ILE A 174 -11.08 1.16 -3.27
CA ILE A 174 -10.94 2.21 -4.28
C ILE A 174 -10.69 1.56 -5.63
N GLU A 175 -11.43 1.99 -6.64
CA GLU A 175 -11.27 1.58 -8.03
C GLU A 175 -10.60 2.68 -8.85
N PHE A 176 -9.63 2.31 -9.67
CA PHE A 176 -8.87 3.21 -10.53
C PHE A 176 -8.93 2.76 -11.99
N VAL A 177 -9.19 3.70 -12.88
CA VAL A 177 -9.09 3.51 -14.32
C VAL A 177 -8.36 4.69 -14.93
N ARG A 178 -7.28 4.45 -15.68
CA ARG A 178 -6.47 5.49 -16.37
C ARG A 178 -5.93 6.60 -15.45
N GLY A 179 -5.68 6.27 -14.18
CA GLY A 179 -5.19 7.21 -13.17
C GLY A 179 -6.25 7.99 -12.42
N GLU A 180 -7.52 7.81 -12.76
CA GLU A 180 -8.64 8.44 -12.07
C GLU A 180 -9.31 7.46 -11.12
N ILE A 181 -9.80 7.95 -9.98
CA ILE A 181 -10.66 7.18 -9.08
C ILE A 181 -12.05 7.13 -9.69
N THR A 182 -12.57 5.94 -9.93
CA THR A 182 -13.89 5.72 -10.53
C THR A 182 -14.95 5.30 -9.53
N ALA A 183 -14.52 4.66 -8.43
CA ALA A 183 -15.36 4.32 -7.29
C ALA A 183 -14.52 4.35 -6.01
N GLU A 184 -15.14 4.70 -4.90
CA GLU A 184 -14.52 4.71 -3.57
C GLU A 184 -15.58 4.44 -2.51
N SER A 185 -15.24 3.59 -1.57
CA SER A 185 -16.03 3.33 -0.36
C SER A 185 -15.08 3.15 0.81
N ASP A 186 -15.43 3.67 1.96
CA ASP A 186 -14.67 3.56 3.20
C ASP A 186 -15.58 3.18 4.37
N TYR A 187 -14.98 2.69 5.42
CA TYR A 187 -15.63 2.37 6.68
C TYR A 187 -14.70 2.65 7.86
N ASP A 188 -15.24 3.10 8.97
CA ASP A 188 -14.49 3.43 10.18
C ASP A 188 -14.23 2.21 11.06
N SER A 189 -15.07 1.17 10.97
CA SER A 189 -14.92 -0.07 11.72
C SER A 189 -15.73 -1.21 11.09
N LYS A 190 -15.36 -2.45 11.44
CA LYS A 190 -16.10 -3.67 11.08
C LYS A 190 -16.70 -4.33 12.31
N CYS A 191 -17.79 -5.05 12.11
CA CYS A 191 -18.32 -5.95 13.11
C CYS A 191 -17.36 -7.14 13.34
N HIS A 192 -16.97 -7.36 14.58
CA HIS A 192 -16.11 -8.47 14.98
C HIS A 192 -16.69 -9.86 14.59
N ASP A 193 -18.01 -10.00 14.55
CA ASP A 193 -18.67 -11.30 14.38
C ASP A 193 -18.99 -11.66 12.93
N CYS A 194 -19.22 -10.66 12.05
CA CYS A 194 -19.70 -10.91 10.68
C CYS A 194 -19.13 -10.00 9.58
N ASP A 195 -18.11 -9.22 9.90
CA ASP A 195 -17.45 -8.25 8.99
C ASP A 195 -18.36 -7.15 8.39
N GLU A 196 -19.62 -7.01 8.89
CA GLU A 196 -20.51 -5.91 8.48
C GLU A 196 -19.88 -4.57 8.87
N THR A 197 -19.94 -3.59 7.97
CA THR A 197 -19.35 -2.27 8.16
C THR A 197 -20.37 -1.16 8.42
N ASN A 198 -21.67 -1.48 8.35
CA ASN A 198 -22.73 -0.51 8.59
C ASN A 198 -23.38 -0.71 9.96
N ASN A 199 -23.81 0.40 10.57
CA ASN A 199 -24.49 0.39 11.86
C ASN A 199 -23.68 -0.34 12.95
N ILE A 200 -22.41 -0.05 13.01
CA ILE A 200 -21.49 -0.60 14.01
C ILE A 200 -21.69 0.15 15.35
N ASP A 201 -21.85 -0.60 16.40
CA ASP A 201 -21.82 -0.12 17.77
C ASP A 201 -20.50 -0.51 18.43
N TYR A 202 -19.98 0.32 19.31
CA TYR A 202 -18.65 0.20 19.88
C TYR A 202 -18.72 -0.01 21.39
N CYS A 203 -17.95 -0.96 21.88
CA CYS A 203 -17.78 -1.18 23.32
C CYS A 203 -16.66 -0.31 23.87
N GLU A 204 -16.98 0.65 24.75
CA GLU A 204 -16.01 1.55 25.36
C GLU A 204 -15.01 0.85 26.30
N GLU A 205 -15.35 -0.34 26.84
CA GLU A 205 -14.49 -1.07 27.76
C GLU A 205 -13.40 -1.88 27.10
N CYS A 206 -13.74 -2.65 26.04
CA CYS A 206 -12.75 -3.52 25.36
C CYS A 206 -12.38 -3.08 23.95
N GLY A 207 -13.04 -2.09 23.39
CA GLY A 207 -12.80 -1.63 22.04
C GLY A 207 -13.42 -2.49 20.93
N SER A 208 -14.22 -3.51 21.25
CA SER A 208 -14.88 -4.35 20.26
C SER A 208 -15.99 -3.62 19.53
N SER A 209 -16.13 -3.87 18.25
CA SER A 209 -17.15 -3.30 17.35
C SER A 209 -18.12 -4.38 16.91
N VAL A 210 -19.43 -4.19 17.06
CA VAL A 210 -20.47 -5.16 16.71
C VAL A 210 -21.62 -4.47 15.99
N CYS A 211 -22.09 -5.04 14.86
CA CYS A 211 -23.23 -4.48 14.15
C CYS A 211 -24.55 -4.72 14.91
N LEU A 212 -25.56 -3.90 14.62
CA LEU A 212 -26.87 -4.00 15.29
C LEU A 212 -27.53 -5.38 15.14
N SER A 213 -27.26 -6.09 14.02
CA SER A 213 -27.81 -7.43 13.81
C SER A 213 -27.16 -8.47 14.73
N CYS A 214 -25.84 -8.45 14.88
CA CYS A 214 -25.12 -9.33 15.79
C CYS A 214 -25.40 -8.97 17.25
N LYS A 215 -25.46 -7.67 17.60
CA LYS A 215 -25.84 -7.19 18.91
C LYS A 215 -27.23 -7.68 19.34
N ALA A 216 -28.20 -7.72 18.43
CA ALA A 216 -29.55 -8.21 18.71
C ALA A 216 -29.61 -9.72 18.98
N THR A 217 -28.59 -10.49 18.63
CA THR A 217 -28.48 -11.93 18.91
C THR A 217 -27.69 -12.23 20.19
N GLN A 218 -27.06 -11.22 20.79
CA GLN A 218 -26.34 -11.33 22.06
C GLN A 218 -27.26 -10.88 23.21
N ASP A 219 -27.61 -11.79 24.11
CA ASP A 219 -28.56 -11.54 25.20
C ASP A 219 -28.07 -10.52 26.24
N GLU A 220 -26.76 -10.16 26.29
CA GLU A 220 -26.12 -9.38 27.37
C GLU A 220 -25.15 -8.27 26.90
N GLY A 221 -25.41 -7.60 25.78
CA GLY A 221 -24.60 -6.47 25.32
C GLY A 221 -23.53 -6.81 24.30
N ILE A 222 -22.60 -5.84 23.98
CA ILE A 222 -21.59 -5.98 22.93
C ILE A 222 -20.50 -6.97 23.34
N CYS A 223 -20.22 -7.11 24.63
CA CYS A 223 -19.17 -7.96 25.17
C CYS A 223 -19.61 -8.53 26.52
N ASP A 224 -19.20 -9.77 26.77
CA ASP A 224 -19.44 -10.45 28.04
C ASP A 224 -18.33 -10.05 29.05
N HIS A 225 -18.48 -8.87 29.68
CA HIS A 225 -17.53 -8.38 30.70
C HIS A 225 -17.84 -8.84 32.11
N ASP A 226 -18.99 -9.50 32.36
CA ASP A 226 -19.49 -9.85 33.68
C ASP A 226 -19.15 -11.28 34.15
N SER A 227 -18.12 -11.92 33.59
CA SER A 227 -17.68 -13.25 34.01
C SER A 227 -16.34 -13.24 34.76
N GLU A 228 -16.27 -12.49 35.89
CA GLU A 228 -15.39 -12.80 37.04
C GLU A 228 -16.06 -12.48 38.35
#